data_464a5b2da2040a7a71ade407f6223961
#
_entry.id   464a5b2da2040a7a71ade407f6223961
#
_cell.length_a   1.000
_cell.length_b   1.000
_cell.length_c   1.000
_cell.angle_alpha   90.00
_cell.angle_beta   90.00
_cell.angle_gamma   90.00
#
_symmetry.space_group_name_H-M   'P 1'
#
loop_
_entity.id
_entity.type
_entity.pdbx_description
1 polymer ?
#
loop_
_entity_poly.entity_id
_entity_poly.type
_entity_poly.pdbx_seq_one_letter_code
_entity_poly.pdbx_strand_id
1 'polypeptide(L)'
;YHKTGKPELRCELANLYDKDTVLRIHNEYISAGANAILTNTFGVNSGLSADFTEIRKILRAGYAIANEAAKGQGVRVFADMGPLPPLEEGQASHEYLRLAGEFLGLGARDFLFETLADVQDILPAVRLIRKRAPESTVAVSFAVSQDGYTNLGLSYRHLIPLAAEGGADLVGLNCVCGPTHMLQLLKKVDLRQFPVLAMPNAGYPALENGWLEYRDNPEYFAGKLAEIAALGVDAVGGCCGTTPEHLREAVLRMVI
;
A
#
# COMPACT_ATOMS: atom_id res chain seq x y z
N TYR A 1 -13.43 -3.16 2.21
CA TYR A 1 -14.57 -3.37 1.33
C TYR A 1 -15.45 -4.54 1.79
N HIS A 2 -14.90 -5.71 2.11
CA HIS A 2 -15.68 -6.91 2.48
C HIS A 2 -16.68 -6.73 3.64
N LYS A 3 -16.41 -5.80 4.57
CA LYS A 3 -17.33 -5.52 5.69
C LYS A 3 -18.49 -4.57 5.32
N THR A 4 -18.38 -3.82 4.22
CA THR A 4 -19.28 -2.70 3.92
C THR A 4 -19.85 -2.71 2.50
N GLY A 5 -19.29 -3.52 1.61
CA GLY A 5 -19.69 -3.69 0.22
C GLY A 5 -20.38 -5.03 -0.03
N LYS A 6 -20.22 -5.54 -1.23
CA LYS A 6 -20.73 -6.86 -1.68
C LYS A 6 -19.69 -7.93 -1.41
N PRO A 7 -19.87 -8.83 -0.45
CA PRO A 7 -18.83 -9.79 -0.02
C PRO A 7 -18.35 -10.73 -1.14
N GLU A 8 -19.26 -11.03 -2.08
CA GLU A 8 -18.99 -11.90 -3.24
C GLU A 8 -18.16 -11.21 -4.34
N LEU A 9 -18.07 -9.87 -4.32
CA LEU A 9 -17.34 -9.11 -5.32
C LEU A 9 -15.90 -8.87 -4.86
N ARG A 10 -14.93 -9.19 -5.70
CA ARG A 10 -13.53 -8.79 -5.44
C ARG A 10 -13.46 -7.26 -5.35
N CYS A 11 -12.73 -6.76 -4.37
CA CYS A 11 -12.70 -5.33 -4.06
C CYS A 11 -12.26 -4.46 -5.25
N GLU A 12 -11.35 -4.94 -6.09
CA GLU A 12 -10.89 -4.23 -7.28
C GLU A 12 -11.98 -4.10 -8.34
N LEU A 13 -12.82 -5.13 -8.50
CA LEU A 13 -13.97 -5.10 -9.44
C LEU A 13 -15.06 -4.12 -8.97
N ALA A 14 -15.09 -3.78 -7.69
CA ALA A 14 -16.00 -2.76 -7.16
C ALA A 14 -15.77 -1.39 -7.81
N ASN A 15 -14.58 -1.11 -8.33
CA ASN A 15 -14.31 0.09 -9.11
C ASN A 15 -15.25 0.25 -10.31
N LEU A 16 -15.72 -0.87 -10.87
CA LEU A 16 -16.64 -0.88 -12.01
C LEU A 16 -18.10 -1.10 -11.61
N TYR A 17 -18.34 -1.92 -10.57
CA TYR A 17 -19.68 -2.44 -10.27
C TYR A 17 -20.28 -1.94 -8.95
N ASP A 18 -19.49 -1.19 -8.14
CA ASP A 18 -19.91 -0.66 -6.84
C ASP A 18 -19.12 0.61 -6.46
N LYS A 19 -19.01 1.52 -7.43
CA LYS A 19 -18.25 2.78 -7.33
C LYS A 19 -18.59 3.57 -6.08
N ASP A 20 -19.88 3.68 -5.75
CA ASP A 20 -20.33 4.51 -4.63
C ASP A 20 -19.81 3.99 -3.28
N THR A 21 -19.74 2.67 -3.11
CA THR A 21 -19.14 2.08 -1.92
C THR A 21 -17.64 2.36 -1.84
N VAL A 22 -16.89 2.23 -2.95
CA VAL A 22 -15.46 2.54 -2.97
C VAL A 22 -15.22 4.02 -2.66
N LEU A 23 -15.99 4.92 -3.27
CA LEU A 23 -15.92 6.35 -3.02
C LEU A 23 -16.22 6.68 -1.54
N ARG A 24 -17.25 6.07 -0.97
CA ARG A 24 -17.60 6.24 0.44
C ARG A 24 -16.46 5.78 1.36
N ILE A 25 -15.84 4.64 1.08
CA ILE A 25 -14.69 4.14 1.86
C ILE A 25 -13.54 5.14 1.83
N HIS A 26 -13.15 5.65 0.65
CA HIS A 26 -12.11 6.68 0.58
C HIS A 26 -12.45 7.91 1.42
N ASN A 27 -13.69 8.40 1.33
CA ASN A 27 -14.15 9.55 2.11
C ASN A 27 -14.13 9.29 3.62
N GLU A 28 -14.45 8.08 4.07
CA GLU A 28 -14.37 7.69 5.48
C GLU A 28 -12.92 7.77 6.02
N TYR A 29 -11.93 7.30 5.24
CA TYR A 29 -10.51 7.40 5.62
C TYR A 29 -10.00 8.85 5.58
N ILE A 30 -10.40 9.65 4.58
CA ILE A 30 -10.08 11.08 4.53
C ILE A 30 -10.67 11.81 5.74
N SER A 31 -11.92 11.55 6.06
CA SER A 31 -12.61 12.12 7.25
C SER A 31 -12.00 11.65 8.58
N ALA A 32 -11.29 10.53 8.59
CA ALA A 32 -10.53 10.06 9.74
C ALA A 32 -9.16 10.75 9.88
N GLY A 33 -8.76 11.60 8.91
CA GLY A 33 -7.53 12.37 8.94
C GLY A 33 -6.42 11.84 8.03
N ALA A 34 -6.72 10.93 7.09
CA ALA A 34 -5.74 10.52 6.08
C ALA A 34 -5.33 11.71 5.21
N ASN A 35 -4.03 11.96 5.08
CA ASN A 35 -3.45 12.92 4.12
C ASN A 35 -2.93 12.26 2.84
N ALA A 36 -3.01 10.94 2.77
CA ALA A 36 -2.78 10.14 1.58
C ALA A 36 -3.74 8.95 1.55
N ILE A 37 -4.24 8.60 0.36
CA ILE A 37 -5.03 7.40 0.11
C ILE A 37 -4.45 6.62 -1.06
N LEU A 38 -4.70 5.31 -1.07
CA LEU A 38 -4.30 4.41 -2.15
C LEU A 38 -5.47 4.21 -3.11
N THR A 39 -5.18 4.06 -4.40
CA THR A 39 -6.21 3.59 -5.34
C THR A 39 -6.64 2.16 -4.96
N ASN A 40 -7.89 1.82 -5.23
CA ASN A 40 -8.38 0.45 -5.00
C ASN A 40 -7.91 -0.49 -6.13
N THR A 41 -6.58 -0.68 -6.26
CA THR A 41 -5.98 -1.37 -7.41
C THR A 41 -4.88 -2.38 -7.04
N PHE A 42 -4.73 -2.71 -5.76
CA PHE A 42 -3.72 -3.63 -5.23
C PHE A 42 -3.60 -4.94 -6.04
N GLY A 43 -4.70 -5.62 -6.29
CA GLY A 43 -4.73 -6.89 -7.02
C GLY A 43 -5.10 -6.75 -8.50
N VAL A 44 -5.03 -5.55 -9.09
CA VAL A 44 -5.36 -5.33 -10.51
C VAL A 44 -4.16 -5.69 -11.38
N ASN A 45 -4.02 -6.97 -11.66
CA ASN A 45 -2.91 -7.55 -12.41
C ASN A 45 -3.37 -8.82 -13.16
N SER A 46 -2.45 -9.54 -13.79
CA SER A 46 -2.73 -10.78 -14.54
C SER A 46 -3.39 -11.90 -13.70
N GLY A 47 -3.29 -11.85 -12.37
CA GLY A 47 -4.04 -12.73 -11.47
C GLY A 47 -5.54 -12.41 -11.39
N LEU A 48 -5.95 -11.20 -11.77
CA LEU A 48 -7.34 -10.80 -11.84
C LEU A 48 -7.94 -11.09 -13.22
N SER A 49 -7.23 -10.74 -14.30
CA SER A 49 -7.65 -10.97 -15.68
C SER A 49 -6.45 -11.13 -16.61
N ALA A 50 -6.53 -12.08 -17.54
CA ALA A 50 -5.55 -12.21 -18.62
C ALA A 50 -5.71 -11.11 -19.70
N ASP A 51 -6.88 -10.46 -19.79
CA ASP A 51 -7.12 -9.36 -20.72
C ASP A 51 -6.68 -8.02 -20.12
N PHE A 52 -5.57 -7.50 -20.62
CA PHE A 52 -5.07 -6.20 -20.20
C PHE A 52 -6.03 -5.04 -20.50
N THR A 53 -6.96 -5.19 -21.44
CA THR A 53 -7.99 -4.18 -21.70
C THR A 53 -8.96 -4.07 -20.52
N GLU A 54 -9.27 -5.20 -19.88
CA GLU A 54 -10.07 -5.23 -18.66
C GLU A 54 -9.29 -4.63 -17.48
N ILE A 55 -8.03 -5.07 -17.27
CA ILE A 55 -7.14 -4.50 -16.27
C ILE A 55 -7.10 -2.97 -16.38
N ARG A 56 -6.89 -2.44 -17.59
CA ARG A 56 -6.86 -0.99 -17.86
C ARG A 56 -8.17 -0.30 -17.46
N LYS A 57 -9.32 -0.89 -17.71
CA LYS A 57 -10.61 -0.30 -17.30
C LYS A 57 -10.71 -0.19 -15.78
N ILE A 58 -10.30 -1.24 -15.06
CA ILE A 58 -10.36 -1.28 -13.59
C ILE A 58 -9.37 -0.26 -12.99
N LEU A 59 -8.13 -0.18 -13.49
CA LEU A 59 -7.13 0.81 -13.05
C LEU A 59 -7.65 2.24 -13.22
N ARG A 60 -8.21 2.56 -14.39
CA ARG A 60 -8.76 3.89 -14.68
C ARG A 60 -9.91 4.25 -13.76
N ALA A 61 -10.82 3.30 -13.52
CA ALA A 61 -11.94 3.51 -12.61
C ALA A 61 -11.45 3.74 -11.17
N GLY A 62 -10.57 2.89 -10.65
CA GLY A 62 -10.01 3.03 -9.29
C GLY A 62 -9.26 4.34 -9.11
N TYR A 63 -8.44 4.74 -10.09
CA TYR A 63 -7.72 6.02 -10.06
C TYR A 63 -8.69 7.22 -10.09
N ALA A 64 -9.72 7.16 -10.92
CA ALA A 64 -10.73 8.23 -11.02
C ALA A 64 -11.52 8.40 -9.70
N ILE A 65 -11.94 7.27 -9.07
CA ILE A 65 -12.68 7.30 -7.80
C ILE A 65 -11.82 7.89 -6.68
N ALA A 66 -10.57 7.48 -6.56
CA ALA A 66 -9.68 7.99 -5.53
C ALA A 66 -9.41 9.51 -5.71
N ASN A 67 -9.21 9.97 -6.96
CA ASN A 67 -9.07 11.40 -7.25
C ASN A 67 -10.36 12.19 -7.01
N GLU A 68 -11.53 11.59 -7.26
CA GLU A 68 -12.83 12.20 -6.92
C GLU A 68 -12.94 12.43 -5.40
N ALA A 69 -12.59 11.43 -4.59
CA ALA A 69 -12.58 11.55 -3.14
C ALA A 69 -11.59 12.61 -2.63
N ALA A 70 -10.38 12.64 -3.19
CA ALA A 70 -9.31 13.56 -2.77
C ALA A 70 -9.52 15.01 -3.22
N LYS A 71 -10.46 15.26 -4.15
CA LYS A 71 -10.64 16.57 -4.80
C LYS A 71 -10.94 17.69 -3.80
N GLY A 72 -10.07 18.69 -3.74
CA GLY A 72 -10.21 19.85 -2.85
C GLY A 72 -9.90 19.56 -1.38
N GLN A 73 -9.44 18.35 -1.03
CA GLN A 73 -9.15 17.94 0.35
C GLN A 73 -7.67 18.09 0.74
N GLY A 74 -6.78 18.40 -0.21
CA GLY A 74 -5.33 18.41 0.06
C GLY A 74 -4.73 17.02 0.29
N VAL A 75 -5.45 15.96 -0.10
CA VAL A 75 -5.07 14.56 0.08
C VAL A 75 -4.34 14.05 -1.15
N ARG A 76 -3.23 13.35 -0.96
CA ARG A 76 -2.46 12.71 -2.04
C ARG A 76 -3.11 11.37 -2.44
N VAL A 77 -3.00 11.02 -3.73
CA VAL A 77 -3.51 9.75 -4.26
C VAL A 77 -2.35 8.94 -4.80
N PHE A 78 -2.03 7.84 -4.16
CA PHE A 78 -1.02 6.89 -4.62
C PHE A 78 -1.64 5.86 -5.56
N ALA A 79 -1.05 5.73 -6.75
CA ALA A 79 -1.31 4.64 -7.67
C ALA A 79 -0.74 3.34 -7.07
N ASP A 80 -1.61 2.47 -6.62
CA ASP A 80 -1.27 1.30 -5.83
C ASP A 80 -1.09 0.06 -6.70
N MET A 81 0.05 -0.63 -6.54
CA MET A 81 0.43 -1.84 -7.23
C MET A 81 0.96 -2.87 -6.24
N GLY A 82 0.18 -3.92 -6.00
CA GLY A 82 0.55 -5.04 -5.14
C GLY A 82 1.41 -6.10 -5.85
N PRO A 83 1.69 -7.23 -5.17
CA PRO A 83 2.47 -8.32 -5.74
C PRO A 83 1.73 -8.98 -6.91
N LEU A 84 2.52 -9.47 -7.87
CA LEU A 84 2.01 -10.24 -8.99
C LEU A 84 1.89 -11.73 -8.64
N PRO A 85 1.02 -12.49 -9.32
CA PRO A 85 1.02 -13.94 -9.22
C PRO A 85 2.36 -14.52 -9.69
N PRO A 86 2.65 -15.79 -9.42
CA PRO A 86 3.81 -16.44 -10.00
C PRO A 86 3.75 -16.37 -11.53
N LEU A 87 4.82 -15.84 -12.13
CA LEU A 87 4.97 -15.64 -13.58
C LEU A 87 6.31 -16.22 -14.03
N GLU A 88 6.46 -16.43 -15.34
CA GLU A 88 7.75 -16.80 -15.92
C GLU A 88 8.77 -15.67 -15.80
N GLU A 89 10.06 -16.01 -15.89
CA GLU A 89 11.17 -15.06 -15.77
C GLU A 89 11.00 -13.85 -16.72
N GLY A 90 11.13 -12.65 -16.16
CA GLY A 90 11.01 -11.37 -16.89
C GLY A 90 9.57 -10.91 -17.15
N GLN A 91 8.55 -11.75 -17.02
CA GLN A 91 7.15 -11.35 -17.23
C GLN A 91 6.68 -10.40 -16.13
N ALA A 92 7.09 -10.59 -14.89
CA ALA A 92 6.74 -9.71 -13.78
C ALA A 92 7.22 -8.28 -14.01
N SER A 93 8.47 -8.09 -14.41
CA SER A 93 9.00 -6.76 -14.75
C SER A 93 8.25 -6.10 -15.91
N HIS A 94 7.87 -6.87 -16.92
CA HIS A 94 7.08 -6.36 -18.04
C HIS A 94 5.68 -5.94 -17.61
N GLU A 95 5.06 -6.70 -16.71
CA GLU A 95 3.73 -6.37 -16.20
C GLU A 95 3.76 -5.09 -15.35
N TYR A 96 4.69 -4.95 -14.41
CA TYR A 96 4.85 -3.70 -13.65
C TYR A 96 5.11 -2.48 -14.55
N LEU A 97 5.89 -2.65 -15.64
CA LEU A 97 6.08 -1.60 -16.64
C LEU A 97 4.75 -1.17 -17.28
N ARG A 98 3.88 -2.13 -17.63
CA ARG A 98 2.57 -1.84 -18.22
C ARG A 98 1.65 -1.12 -17.24
N LEU A 99 1.57 -1.60 -15.99
CA LEU A 99 0.74 -1.00 -14.93
C LEU A 99 1.18 0.44 -14.65
N ALA A 100 2.48 0.65 -14.40
CA ALA A 100 3.04 1.99 -14.18
C ALA A 100 2.83 2.91 -15.41
N GLY A 101 2.97 2.37 -16.63
CA GLY A 101 2.71 3.09 -17.87
C GLY A 101 1.27 3.58 -17.99
N GLU A 102 0.28 2.77 -17.58
CA GLU A 102 -1.13 3.18 -17.55
C GLU A 102 -1.36 4.30 -16.53
N PHE A 103 -0.87 4.18 -15.32
CA PHE A 103 -0.99 5.23 -14.31
C PHE A 103 -0.31 6.53 -14.71
N LEU A 104 0.88 6.46 -15.34
CA LEU A 104 1.53 7.63 -15.93
C LEU A 104 0.66 8.28 -17.02
N GLY A 105 0.00 7.48 -17.86
CA GLY A 105 -0.95 7.93 -18.88
C GLY A 105 -2.19 8.61 -18.29
N LEU A 106 -2.59 8.25 -17.06
CA LEU A 106 -3.68 8.88 -16.31
C LEU A 106 -3.25 10.14 -15.56
N GLY A 107 -1.96 10.48 -15.57
CA GLY A 107 -1.39 11.65 -14.89
C GLY A 107 -1.05 11.41 -13.41
N ALA A 108 -0.90 10.16 -12.98
CA ALA A 108 -0.46 9.85 -11.62
C ALA A 108 0.89 10.50 -11.31
N ARG A 109 1.02 10.98 -10.08
CA ARG A 109 2.23 11.62 -9.55
C ARG A 109 2.81 10.89 -8.36
N ASP A 110 2.02 10.09 -7.67
CA ASP A 110 2.41 9.30 -6.52
C ASP A 110 2.16 7.83 -6.82
N PHE A 111 3.17 7.00 -6.57
CA PHE A 111 3.15 5.56 -6.88
C PHE A 111 3.54 4.78 -5.64
N LEU A 112 2.84 3.69 -5.38
CA LEU A 112 3.19 2.73 -4.34
C LEU A 112 3.30 1.34 -4.95
N PHE A 113 4.45 0.70 -4.73
CA PHE A 113 4.63 -0.73 -4.91
C PHE A 113 4.67 -1.35 -3.51
N GLU A 114 3.65 -2.11 -3.14
CA GLU A 114 3.52 -2.60 -1.78
C GLU A 114 3.46 -4.12 -1.64
N THR A 115 3.73 -4.58 -0.42
CA THR A 115 3.63 -6.00 -0.05
C THR A 115 4.59 -6.89 -0.86
N LEU A 116 5.71 -6.33 -1.30
CA LEU A 116 6.67 -7.02 -2.15
C LEU A 116 7.53 -8.02 -1.35
N ALA A 117 7.98 -9.07 -2.05
CA ALA A 117 8.94 -10.02 -1.52
C ALA A 117 10.38 -9.75 -2.01
N ASP A 118 10.52 -9.07 -3.14
CA ASP A 118 11.78 -8.64 -3.74
C ASP A 118 11.57 -7.30 -4.45
N VAL A 119 12.66 -6.63 -4.80
CA VAL A 119 12.66 -5.33 -5.49
C VAL A 119 12.93 -5.45 -6.99
N GLN A 120 13.53 -6.54 -7.44
CA GLN A 120 14.11 -6.66 -8.79
C GLN A 120 13.08 -6.39 -9.89
N ASP A 121 11.88 -6.97 -9.77
CA ASP A 121 10.85 -6.89 -10.80
C ASP A 121 10.25 -5.49 -10.99
N ILE A 122 10.28 -4.65 -9.96
CA ILE A 122 9.74 -3.29 -10.05
C ILE A 122 10.75 -2.26 -10.57
N LEU A 123 12.06 -2.54 -10.53
CA LEU A 123 13.10 -1.56 -10.90
C LEU A 123 12.94 -0.98 -12.32
N PRO A 124 12.55 -1.75 -13.35
CA PRO A 124 12.26 -1.19 -14.67
C PRO A 124 11.10 -0.20 -14.66
N ALA A 125 10.05 -0.48 -13.88
CA ALA A 125 8.90 0.43 -13.74
C ALA A 125 9.28 1.71 -12.98
N VAL A 126 10.07 1.61 -11.92
CA VAL A 126 10.61 2.78 -11.19
C VAL A 126 11.44 3.66 -12.13
N ARG A 127 12.34 3.08 -12.92
CA ARG A 127 13.11 3.82 -13.92
C ARG A 127 12.23 4.49 -14.99
N LEU A 128 11.15 3.84 -15.42
CA LEU A 128 10.19 4.42 -16.34
C LEU A 128 9.52 5.65 -15.73
N ILE A 129 9.05 5.56 -14.46
CA ILE A 129 8.42 6.66 -13.74
C ILE A 129 9.41 7.83 -13.63
N ARG A 130 10.65 7.59 -13.18
CA ARG A 130 11.68 8.63 -13.06
C ARG A 130 11.97 9.32 -14.38
N LYS A 131 12.00 8.58 -15.48
CA LYS A 131 12.24 9.13 -16.82
C LYS A 131 11.08 9.99 -17.32
N ARG A 132 9.81 9.60 -17.05
CA ARG A 132 8.62 10.23 -17.63
C ARG A 132 7.98 11.28 -16.73
N ALA A 133 8.18 11.16 -15.44
CA ALA A 133 7.62 12.03 -14.41
C ALA A 133 8.62 12.16 -13.23
N PRO A 134 9.76 12.89 -13.42
CA PRO A 134 10.85 12.95 -12.43
C PRO A 134 10.41 13.52 -11.08
N GLU A 135 9.39 14.37 -11.04
CA GLU A 135 8.84 14.98 -9.82
C GLU A 135 7.84 14.05 -9.07
N SER A 136 7.63 12.83 -9.57
CA SER A 136 6.74 11.86 -8.91
C SER A 136 7.35 11.35 -7.63
N THR A 137 6.50 11.02 -6.66
CA THR A 137 6.91 10.23 -5.49
C THR A 137 6.73 8.76 -5.78
N VAL A 138 7.77 7.97 -5.56
CA VAL A 138 7.74 6.51 -5.65
C VAL A 138 8.00 5.93 -4.27
N ALA A 139 7.00 5.25 -3.73
CA ALA A 139 7.09 4.49 -2.49
C ALA A 139 7.21 3.00 -2.78
N VAL A 140 8.04 2.30 -1.99
CA VAL A 140 8.23 0.85 -2.08
C VAL A 140 8.17 0.24 -0.69
N SER A 141 7.35 -0.78 -0.50
CA SER A 141 7.26 -1.47 0.78
C SER A 141 7.25 -2.99 0.66
N PHE A 142 7.82 -3.63 1.65
CA PHE A 142 8.04 -5.07 1.70
C PHE A 142 7.19 -5.72 2.77
N ALA A 143 6.68 -6.92 2.47
CA ALA A 143 5.99 -7.78 3.43
C ALA A 143 6.99 -8.75 4.06
N VAL A 144 7.20 -8.62 5.36
CA VAL A 144 8.14 -9.47 6.10
C VAL A 144 7.48 -10.08 7.34
N SER A 145 7.91 -11.28 7.67
CA SER A 145 7.55 -11.95 8.92
C SER A 145 8.20 -11.28 10.13
N GLN A 146 7.89 -11.75 11.33
CA GLN A 146 8.39 -11.18 12.59
C GLN A 146 9.92 -11.23 12.73
N ASP A 147 10.57 -12.14 12.01
CA ASP A 147 12.03 -12.30 11.95
C ASP A 147 12.71 -11.34 10.96
N GLY A 148 11.89 -10.63 10.13
CA GLY A 148 12.38 -9.63 9.17
C GLY A 148 12.76 -10.22 7.81
N TYR A 149 12.21 -11.37 7.45
CA TYR A 149 12.43 -11.98 6.14
C TYR A 149 11.13 -12.02 5.33
N THR A 150 11.24 -11.83 4.03
CA THR A 150 10.15 -12.06 3.08
C THR A 150 9.89 -13.56 2.90
N ASN A 151 8.80 -13.91 2.24
CA ASN A 151 8.51 -15.31 1.88
C ASN A 151 9.54 -15.93 0.90
N LEU A 152 10.39 -15.11 0.28
CA LEU A 152 11.54 -15.56 -0.52
C LEU A 152 12.83 -15.69 0.31
N GLY A 153 12.79 -15.45 1.63
CA GLY A 153 13.96 -15.51 2.50
C GLY A 153 14.90 -14.32 2.41
N LEU A 154 14.45 -13.21 1.82
CA LEU A 154 15.25 -12.00 1.70
C LEU A 154 15.05 -11.09 2.91
N SER A 155 16.14 -10.58 3.47
CA SER A 155 16.08 -9.66 4.63
C SER A 155 15.65 -8.27 4.23
N TYR A 156 14.70 -7.67 4.95
CA TYR A 156 14.29 -6.27 4.74
C TYR A 156 15.46 -5.27 4.86
N ARG A 157 16.47 -5.58 5.68
CA ARG A 157 17.65 -4.73 5.82
C ARG A 157 18.49 -4.65 4.56
N HIS A 158 18.36 -5.64 3.68
CA HIS A 158 18.99 -5.63 2.36
C HIS A 158 18.07 -5.01 1.31
N LEU A 159 16.77 -5.29 1.37
CA LEU A 159 15.80 -4.84 0.40
C LEU A 159 15.53 -3.32 0.46
N ILE A 160 15.47 -2.74 1.66
CA ILE A 160 15.22 -1.31 1.85
C ILE A 160 16.30 -0.44 1.17
N PRO A 161 17.62 -0.63 1.42
CA PRO A 161 18.64 0.09 0.70
C PRO A 161 18.59 -0.09 -0.82
N LEU A 162 18.38 -1.34 -1.29
CA LEU A 162 18.27 -1.61 -2.73
C LEU A 162 17.12 -0.87 -3.40
N ALA A 163 15.97 -0.75 -2.73
CA ALA A 163 14.84 0.01 -3.26
C ALA A 163 15.14 1.51 -3.34
N ALA A 164 15.78 2.07 -2.32
CA ALA A 164 16.22 3.47 -2.32
C ALA A 164 17.25 3.75 -3.43
N GLU A 165 18.27 2.91 -3.56
CA GLU A 165 19.28 2.98 -4.64
C GLU A 165 18.62 2.79 -6.01
N GLY A 166 17.56 1.98 -6.09
CA GLY A 166 16.76 1.75 -7.29
C GLY A 166 15.91 2.93 -7.73
N GLY A 167 15.82 3.99 -6.89
CA GLY A 167 15.12 5.24 -7.18
C GLY A 167 13.80 5.42 -6.45
N ALA A 168 13.51 4.67 -5.39
CA ALA A 168 12.40 4.96 -4.49
C ALA A 168 12.71 6.17 -3.60
N ASP A 169 11.72 7.04 -3.39
CA ASP A 169 11.82 8.19 -2.47
C ASP A 169 11.43 7.82 -1.05
N LEU A 170 10.58 6.82 -0.90
CA LEU A 170 10.04 6.36 0.38
C LEU A 170 10.09 4.84 0.38
N VAL A 171 10.72 4.25 1.38
CA VAL A 171 10.93 2.79 1.46
C VAL A 171 10.49 2.26 2.80
N GLY A 172 10.00 1.02 2.87
CA GLY A 172 9.59 0.53 4.19
C GLY A 172 8.93 -0.83 4.23
N LEU A 173 8.06 -0.98 5.21
CA LEU A 173 7.37 -2.24 5.52
C LEU A 173 5.87 -2.06 5.57
N ASN A 174 5.15 -3.04 5.04
CA ASN A 174 3.70 -3.10 5.19
C ASN A 174 3.22 -4.55 5.34
N CYS A 175 2.01 -4.71 5.85
CA CYS A 175 1.32 -5.99 5.97
C CYS A 175 2.07 -7.04 6.82
N VAL A 176 1.57 -8.28 6.87
CA VAL A 176 2.07 -9.46 7.58
C VAL A 176 2.23 -9.25 9.09
N CYS A 177 2.99 -8.26 9.53
CA CYS A 177 3.20 -7.95 10.94
C CYS A 177 2.17 -6.99 11.53
N GLY A 178 1.76 -7.23 12.78
CA GLY A 178 1.09 -6.24 13.61
C GLY A 178 2.04 -5.13 14.09
N PRO A 179 1.51 -4.05 14.68
CA PRO A 179 2.29 -2.85 14.95
C PRO A 179 3.42 -3.04 15.96
N THR A 180 3.27 -3.94 16.93
CA THR A 180 4.34 -4.23 17.91
C THR A 180 5.57 -4.86 17.25
N HIS A 181 5.39 -5.84 16.36
CA HIS A 181 6.52 -6.48 15.69
C HIS A 181 7.16 -5.55 14.66
N MET A 182 6.35 -4.78 13.91
CA MET A 182 6.87 -3.78 12.99
C MET A 182 7.73 -2.73 13.72
N LEU A 183 7.29 -2.25 14.89
CA LEU A 183 8.07 -1.36 15.74
C LEU A 183 9.46 -1.97 16.11
N GLN A 184 9.49 -3.26 16.44
CA GLN A 184 10.74 -3.95 16.78
C GLN A 184 11.67 -4.12 15.58
N LEU A 185 11.14 -4.33 14.39
CA LEU A 185 11.91 -4.39 13.15
C LEU A 185 12.51 -3.02 12.80
N LEU A 186 11.70 -1.97 12.87
CA LEU A 186 12.14 -0.61 12.54
C LEU A 186 13.19 -0.05 13.50
N LYS A 187 13.16 -0.42 14.78
CA LYS A 187 14.26 -0.10 15.74
C LYS A 187 15.63 -0.63 15.34
N LYS A 188 15.69 -1.57 14.39
CA LYS A 188 16.93 -2.19 13.92
C LYS A 188 17.39 -1.63 12.56
N VAL A 189 16.73 -0.58 12.04
CA VAL A 189 17.08 0.13 10.80
C VAL A 189 17.59 1.52 11.16
N ASP A 190 18.62 2.00 10.47
CA ASP A 190 19.01 3.40 10.54
C ASP A 190 18.08 4.25 9.67
N LEU A 191 17.03 4.79 10.29
CA LEU A 191 15.97 5.56 9.62
C LEU A 191 16.45 6.91 9.04
N ARG A 192 17.69 7.33 9.33
CA ARG A 192 18.25 8.59 8.83
C ARG A 192 18.80 8.50 7.42
N GLN A 193 18.94 7.28 6.89
CA GLN A 193 19.57 7.08 5.57
C GLN A 193 18.60 7.35 4.41
N PHE A 194 17.30 7.18 4.63
CA PHE A 194 16.25 7.39 3.62
C PHE A 194 14.89 7.60 4.29
N PRO A 195 13.93 8.29 3.63
CA PRO A 195 12.57 8.39 4.15
C PRO A 195 11.90 7.02 4.28
N VAL A 196 11.24 6.77 5.40
CA VAL A 196 10.69 5.46 5.77
C VAL A 196 9.18 5.47 5.86
N LEU A 197 8.57 4.40 5.32
CA LEU A 197 7.14 4.09 5.37
C LEU A 197 6.86 2.90 6.29
N ALA A 198 5.83 2.99 7.13
CA ALA A 198 5.36 1.89 7.97
C ALA A 198 3.84 1.75 7.97
N MET A 199 3.34 0.62 7.49
CA MET A 199 1.90 0.30 7.43
C MET A 199 1.62 -1.09 8.01
N PRO A 200 1.59 -1.26 9.35
CA PRO A 200 1.27 -2.54 9.98
C PRO A 200 -0.18 -2.95 9.78
N ASN A 201 -0.45 -4.25 9.94
CA ASN A 201 -1.81 -4.76 10.09
C ASN A 201 -2.40 -4.36 11.45
N ALA A 202 -3.73 -4.32 11.55
CA ALA A 202 -4.42 -4.22 12.83
C ALA A 202 -4.36 -5.57 13.58
N GLY A 203 -3.15 -5.93 14.02
CA GLY A 203 -2.85 -7.21 14.66
C GLY A 203 -2.66 -8.38 13.69
N TYR A 204 -2.88 -9.59 14.22
CA TYR A 204 -2.81 -10.83 13.46
C TYR A 204 -4.21 -11.35 13.16
N PRO A 205 -4.45 -11.88 11.95
CA PRO A 205 -5.75 -12.41 11.60
C PRO A 205 -6.05 -13.70 12.39
N ALA A 206 -7.29 -13.82 12.86
CA ALA A 206 -7.88 -15.07 13.32
C ALA A 206 -8.90 -15.56 12.29
N LEU A 207 -9.00 -16.89 12.10
CA LEU A 207 -10.02 -17.45 11.23
C LEU A 207 -11.30 -17.65 12.05
N GLU A 208 -12.35 -16.90 11.75
CA GLU A 208 -13.66 -17.00 12.39
C GLU A 208 -14.74 -17.17 11.33
N ASN A 209 -15.54 -18.20 11.47
CA ASN A 209 -16.66 -18.49 10.54
C ASN A 209 -16.25 -18.51 9.06
N GLY A 210 -15.00 -18.92 8.77
CA GLY A 210 -14.46 -18.94 7.39
C GLY A 210 -13.91 -17.61 6.88
N TRP A 211 -13.87 -16.56 7.72
CA TRP A 211 -13.33 -15.24 7.38
C TRP A 211 -12.12 -14.90 8.23
N LEU A 212 -11.20 -14.11 7.66
CA LEU A 212 -10.07 -13.55 8.40
C LEU A 212 -10.56 -12.30 9.16
N GLU A 213 -10.50 -12.35 10.49
CA GLU A 213 -10.79 -11.22 11.35
C GLU A 213 -9.53 -10.72 12.05
N TYR A 214 -9.40 -9.39 12.12
CA TYR A 214 -8.34 -8.70 12.85
C TYR A 214 -8.93 -8.14 14.16
N ARG A 215 -8.27 -8.44 15.29
CA ARG A 215 -8.83 -8.21 16.63
C ARG A 215 -8.16 -7.09 17.42
N ASP A 216 -7.12 -6.44 16.87
CA ASP A 216 -6.52 -5.30 17.56
C ASP A 216 -7.51 -4.15 17.66
N ASN A 217 -7.58 -3.57 18.86
CA ASN A 217 -8.43 -2.42 19.05
C ASN A 217 -7.76 -1.12 18.53
N PRO A 218 -8.56 -0.11 18.15
CA PRO A 218 -8.06 1.16 17.64
C PRO A 218 -7.08 1.87 18.58
N GLU A 219 -7.32 1.84 19.88
CA GLU A 219 -6.47 2.51 20.88
C GLU A 219 -5.08 1.89 20.96
N TYR A 220 -5.00 0.55 20.99
CA TYR A 220 -3.75 -0.17 21.01
C TYR A 220 -2.96 0.07 19.71
N PHE A 221 -3.63 -0.07 18.55
CA PHE A 221 -3.04 0.20 17.26
C PHE A 221 -2.47 1.62 17.18
N ALA A 222 -3.28 2.62 17.55
CA ALA A 222 -2.89 4.03 17.55
C ALA A 222 -1.70 4.31 18.47
N GLY A 223 -1.68 3.73 19.66
CA GLY A 223 -0.56 3.84 20.59
C GLY A 223 0.75 3.32 19.97
N LYS A 224 0.68 2.15 19.34
CA LYS A 224 1.85 1.56 18.68
C LYS A 224 2.27 2.31 17.42
N LEU A 225 1.32 2.83 16.65
CA LEU A 225 1.62 3.65 15.46
C LEU A 225 2.30 4.97 15.86
N ALA A 226 1.88 5.60 16.97
CA ALA A 226 2.55 6.78 17.51
C ALA A 226 3.98 6.47 17.98
N GLU A 227 4.24 5.30 18.61
CA GLU A 227 5.60 4.86 18.93
C GLU A 227 6.45 4.64 17.67
N ILE A 228 5.88 4.11 16.58
CA ILE A 228 6.56 3.98 15.28
C ILE A 228 6.90 5.36 14.71
N ALA A 229 5.94 6.28 14.69
CA ALA A 229 6.17 7.65 14.21
C ALA A 229 7.27 8.38 15.04
N ALA A 230 7.30 8.17 16.36
CA ALA A 230 8.32 8.74 17.24
C ALA A 230 9.74 8.20 16.98
N LEU A 231 9.92 7.12 16.23
CA LEU A 231 11.23 6.68 15.75
C LEU A 231 11.80 7.58 14.64
N GLY A 232 10.99 8.49 14.06
CA GLY A 232 11.37 9.30 12.91
C GLY A 232 10.98 8.67 11.57
N VAL A 233 9.94 7.85 11.55
CA VAL A 233 9.34 7.33 10.32
C VAL A 233 8.57 8.46 9.62
N ASP A 234 8.79 8.64 8.32
CA ASP A 234 8.28 9.78 7.54
C ASP A 234 6.81 9.62 7.14
N ALA A 235 6.36 8.40 6.95
CA ALA A 235 4.97 8.09 6.65
C ALA A 235 4.48 6.87 7.42
N VAL A 236 3.34 7.00 8.06
CA VAL A 236 2.69 5.92 8.80
C VAL A 236 1.26 5.73 8.32
N GLY A 237 0.79 4.51 8.36
CA GLY A 237 -0.58 4.16 7.99
C GLY A 237 -0.96 2.81 8.55
N GLY A 238 -1.94 2.18 7.94
CA GLY A 238 -2.37 0.85 8.29
C GLY A 238 -2.58 -0.01 7.05
N CYS A 239 -2.48 -1.32 7.22
CA CYS A 239 -2.75 -2.32 6.20
C CYS A 239 -3.98 -3.16 6.59
N CYS A 240 -3.92 -4.48 6.44
CA CYS A 240 -5.05 -5.37 6.68
C CYS A 240 -5.68 -5.17 8.06
N GLY A 241 -7.00 -5.13 8.10
CA GLY A 241 -7.80 -4.97 9.33
C GLY A 241 -7.90 -3.53 9.86
N THR A 242 -7.08 -2.60 9.38
CA THR A 242 -7.15 -1.19 9.80
C THR A 242 -8.42 -0.53 9.26
N THR A 243 -9.16 0.12 10.13
CA THR A 243 -10.41 0.84 9.81
C THR A 243 -10.22 2.35 9.95
N PRO A 244 -11.19 3.18 9.48
CA PRO A 244 -11.17 4.62 9.71
C PRO A 244 -11.08 4.99 11.20
N GLU A 245 -11.62 4.17 12.09
CA GLU A 245 -11.52 4.38 13.54
C GLU A 245 -10.08 4.25 14.05
N HIS A 246 -9.35 3.20 13.63
CA HIS A 246 -7.93 3.02 13.93
C HIS A 246 -7.11 4.24 13.50
N LEU A 247 -7.39 4.75 12.29
CA LEU A 247 -6.66 5.89 11.77
C LEU A 247 -6.99 7.18 12.54
N ARG A 248 -8.26 7.41 12.88
CA ARG A 248 -8.69 8.58 13.66
C ARG A 248 -8.00 8.62 15.01
N GLU A 249 -7.98 7.50 15.73
CA GLU A 249 -7.28 7.38 17.00
C GLU A 249 -5.77 7.63 16.88
N ALA A 250 -5.15 7.13 15.78
CA ALA A 250 -3.75 7.35 15.52
C ALA A 250 -3.44 8.84 15.23
N VAL A 251 -4.25 9.50 14.40
CA VAL A 251 -4.09 10.92 14.09
C VAL A 251 -4.22 11.77 15.36
N LEU A 252 -5.21 11.51 16.20
CA LEU A 252 -5.39 12.23 17.47
C LEU A 252 -4.16 12.12 18.38
N ARG A 253 -3.47 10.97 18.40
CA ARG A 253 -2.29 10.75 19.24
C ARG A 253 -1.00 11.34 18.66
N MET A 254 -0.93 11.54 17.35
CA MET A 254 0.26 12.08 16.68
C MET A 254 0.26 13.62 16.57
N VAL A 255 -0.90 14.26 16.72
CA VAL A 255 -1.06 15.73 16.65
C VAL A 255 -0.83 16.41 18.01
N ILE A 256 -0.74 15.63 19.09
CA ILE A 256 -0.45 16.13 20.44
C ILE A 256 1.05 16.07 20.72
#